data_e3da7bddc8d07c1c5d198a6e91cffd92
#
_entry.id   e3da7bddc8d07c1c5d198a6e91cffd92
#
_cell.length_a   1.000
_cell.length_b   1.000
_cell.length_c   1.000
_cell.angle_alpha   90.00
_cell.angle_beta   90.00
_cell.angle_gamma   90.00
#
_symmetry.space_group_name_H-M   'P 1'
#
loop_
_entity.id
_entity.type
_entity.pdbx_description
1 polymer ?
#
loop_
_entity_poly.entity_id
_entity_poly.type
_entity_poly.pdbx_seq_one_letter_code
_entity_poly.pdbx_strand_id
1 'polypeptide(L)'
;MSKHRIVSCIFLGYFFIIIYLIFGYDVSYYWLILLGILWLGITSWGVFDLRLNYFLSVYYHQKTNAKIVALTFDDGPTEWTGEFLSLLEKYKAKATFFCIGNQIKQYPEIFEQIIQNQHEIGNHTQSH
;
A
#
# COMPACT_ATOMS: atom_id res chain seq x y z
N MET A 1 11.37 2.07 -12.67
CA MET A 1 10.63 3.36 -12.68
C MET A 1 9.15 3.05 -12.49
N SER A 2 8.42 3.76 -11.60
CA SER A 2 6.99 3.49 -11.40
C SER A 2 6.20 3.84 -12.66
N LYS A 3 5.06 3.13 -12.87
CA LYS A 3 4.17 3.43 -14.02
C LYS A 3 3.68 4.87 -14.00
N HIS A 4 3.42 5.41 -12.79
CA HIS A 4 3.07 6.82 -12.61
C HIS A 4 4.09 7.78 -13.23
N ARG A 5 5.39 7.56 -13.01
CA ARG A 5 6.45 8.41 -13.60
C ARG A 5 6.45 8.35 -15.11
N ILE A 6 6.27 7.17 -15.69
CA ILE A 6 6.21 7.01 -17.16
C ILE A 6 5.02 7.79 -17.72
N VAL A 7 3.83 7.58 -17.14
CA VAL A 7 2.61 8.27 -17.55
C VAL A 7 2.78 9.78 -17.41
N SER A 8 3.27 10.28 -16.29
CA SER A 8 3.49 11.71 -16.07
C SER A 8 4.48 12.32 -17.05
N CYS A 9 5.56 11.62 -17.42
CA CYS A 9 6.50 12.08 -18.45
C CYS A 9 5.83 12.18 -19.83
N ILE A 10 4.97 11.21 -20.19
CA ILE A 10 4.22 11.24 -21.46
C ILE A 10 3.26 12.45 -21.47
N PHE A 11 2.49 12.66 -20.40
CA PHE A 11 1.59 13.79 -20.29
C PHE A 11 2.31 15.14 -20.31
N LEU A 12 3.49 15.23 -19.69
CA LEU A 12 4.34 16.42 -19.75
C LEU A 12 4.82 16.70 -21.19
N GLY A 13 5.17 15.66 -21.94
CA GLY A 13 5.51 15.80 -23.36
C GLY A 13 4.34 16.36 -24.19
N TYR A 14 3.13 15.79 -24.02
CA TYR A 14 1.93 16.30 -24.68
C TYR A 14 1.58 17.72 -24.26
N PHE A 15 1.80 18.08 -23.00
CA PHE A 15 1.60 19.44 -22.51
C PHE A 15 2.45 20.45 -23.29
N PHE A 16 3.74 20.19 -23.49
CA PHE A 16 4.61 21.08 -24.26
C PHE A 16 4.24 21.12 -25.74
N ILE A 17 3.81 20.00 -26.33
CA ILE A 17 3.33 19.96 -27.71
C ILE A 17 2.08 20.85 -27.88
N ILE A 18 1.11 20.74 -26.95
CA ILE A 18 -0.12 21.54 -27.02
C ILE A 18 0.21 23.03 -26.84
N ILE A 19 1.11 23.38 -25.91
CA ILE A 19 1.58 24.75 -25.72
C ILE A 19 2.17 25.30 -27.05
N TYR A 20 3.04 24.54 -27.71
CA TYR A 20 3.63 24.91 -28.98
C TYR A 20 2.54 25.12 -30.05
N LEU A 21 1.54 24.26 -30.13
CA LEU A 21 0.44 24.36 -31.09
C LEU A 21 -0.48 25.56 -30.79
N ILE A 22 -0.71 25.91 -29.54
CA ILE A 22 -1.49 27.09 -29.16
C ILE A 22 -0.80 28.35 -29.65
N PHE A 23 0.50 28.51 -29.44
CA PHE A 23 1.23 29.71 -29.83
C PHE A 23 1.55 29.77 -31.34
N GLY A 24 1.74 28.61 -31.99
CA GLY A 24 2.13 28.56 -33.39
C GLY A 24 0.98 28.43 -34.39
N TYR A 25 -0.14 27.83 -33.98
CA TYR A 25 -1.22 27.41 -34.89
C TYR A 25 -2.63 27.77 -34.39
N ASP A 26 -2.73 28.61 -33.35
CA ASP A 26 -4.00 29.13 -32.80
C ASP A 26 -4.96 28.00 -32.33
N VAL A 27 -4.38 26.90 -31.81
CA VAL A 27 -5.15 25.77 -31.28
C VAL A 27 -5.77 26.17 -29.95
N SER A 28 -7.00 25.74 -29.69
CA SER A 28 -7.72 26.09 -28.45
C SER A 28 -7.08 25.54 -27.18
N TYR A 29 -7.00 26.37 -26.13
CA TYR A 29 -6.52 26.00 -24.82
C TYR A 29 -7.37 24.91 -24.10
N TYR A 30 -8.58 24.63 -24.55
CA TYR A 30 -9.42 23.54 -24.02
C TYR A 30 -8.73 22.18 -24.07
N TRP A 31 -7.77 21.97 -24.97
CA TRP A 31 -6.97 20.76 -25.03
C TRP A 31 -6.08 20.56 -23.82
N LEU A 32 -5.61 21.64 -23.18
CA LEU A 32 -4.86 21.54 -21.90
C LEU A 32 -5.76 21.10 -20.76
N ILE A 33 -7.01 21.60 -20.72
CA ILE A 33 -8.00 21.19 -19.73
C ILE A 33 -8.32 19.71 -19.88
N LEU A 34 -8.57 19.26 -21.11
CA LEU A 34 -8.83 17.85 -21.41
C LEU A 34 -7.65 16.95 -21.00
N LEU A 35 -6.42 17.37 -21.34
CA LEU A 35 -5.19 16.65 -20.95
C LEU A 35 -5.09 16.51 -19.43
N GLY A 36 -5.36 17.59 -18.68
CA GLY A 36 -5.37 17.58 -17.21
C GLY A 36 -6.41 16.64 -16.62
N ILE A 37 -7.64 16.66 -17.15
CA ILE A 37 -8.73 15.76 -16.73
C ILE A 37 -8.34 14.29 -16.97
N LEU A 38 -7.78 13.97 -18.15
CA LEU A 38 -7.34 12.61 -18.47
C LEU A 38 -6.20 12.15 -17.53
N TRP A 39 -5.23 13.01 -17.28
CA TRP A 39 -4.14 12.69 -16.36
C TRP A 39 -4.65 12.43 -14.93
N LEU A 40 -5.56 13.29 -14.43
CA LEU A 40 -6.20 13.12 -13.13
C LEU A 40 -7.00 11.82 -13.06
N GLY A 41 -7.77 11.50 -14.12
CA GLY A 41 -8.55 10.26 -14.17
C GLY A 41 -7.68 9.01 -14.11
N ILE A 42 -6.60 8.94 -14.89
CA ILE A 42 -5.66 7.82 -14.89
C ILE A 42 -4.95 7.70 -13.54
N THR A 43 -4.53 8.84 -12.98
CA THR A 43 -3.83 8.89 -11.69
C THR A 43 -4.75 8.43 -10.56
N SER A 44 -6.00 8.92 -10.54
CA SER A 44 -7.02 8.50 -9.57
C SER A 44 -7.30 7.01 -9.65
N TRP A 45 -7.49 6.48 -10.86
CA TRP A 45 -7.64 5.03 -11.04
C TRP A 45 -6.45 4.25 -10.49
N GLY A 46 -5.22 4.74 -10.75
CA GLY A 46 -4.00 4.13 -10.23
C GLY A 46 -3.89 4.15 -8.69
N VAL A 47 -4.55 5.09 -8.01
CA VAL A 47 -4.65 5.13 -6.54
C VAL A 47 -5.61 4.06 -6.02
N PHE A 48 -6.78 3.92 -6.65
CA PHE A 48 -7.85 3.05 -6.16
C PHE A 48 -7.68 1.58 -6.52
N ASP A 49 -6.98 1.25 -7.61
CA ASP A 49 -6.75 -0.13 -8.01
C ASP A 49 -5.30 -0.57 -7.78
N LEU A 50 -5.06 -1.20 -6.62
CA LEU A 50 -3.74 -1.74 -6.23
C LEU A 50 -3.18 -2.76 -7.23
N ARG A 51 -4.04 -3.46 -8.01
CA ARG A 51 -3.63 -4.46 -9.00
C ARG A 51 -2.82 -3.84 -10.14
N LEU A 52 -2.99 -2.55 -10.39
CA LEU A 52 -2.25 -1.83 -11.42
C LEU A 52 -0.78 -1.63 -11.08
N ASN A 53 -0.41 -1.70 -9.79
CA ASN A 53 0.95 -1.36 -9.34
C ASN A 53 1.43 -0.03 -9.92
N TYR A 54 0.56 0.99 -9.83
CA TYR A 54 0.76 2.25 -10.53
C TYR A 54 1.86 3.10 -9.89
N PHE A 55 1.80 3.24 -8.57
CA PHE A 55 2.80 4.01 -7.79
C PHE A 55 3.90 3.11 -7.25
N LEU A 56 3.53 2.00 -6.63
CA LEU A 56 4.42 1.05 -5.98
C LEU A 56 4.07 -0.37 -6.40
N SER A 57 5.05 -1.26 -6.40
CA SER A 57 4.80 -2.69 -6.57
C SER A 57 4.31 -3.25 -5.23
N VAL A 58 3.08 -3.76 -5.21
CA VAL A 58 2.46 -4.38 -4.04
C VAL A 58 2.10 -5.83 -4.32
N TYR A 59 2.29 -6.67 -3.33
CA TYR A 59 1.82 -8.05 -3.35
C TYR A 59 0.43 -8.07 -2.74
N TYR A 60 -0.62 -8.14 -3.57
CA TYR A 60 -2.02 -8.15 -3.14
C TYR A 60 -2.67 -9.53 -3.23
N HIS A 61 -2.02 -10.48 -3.87
CA HIS A 61 -2.41 -11.88 -3.92
C HIS A 61 -1.23 -12.76 -4.35
N GLN A 62 -1.29 -14.03 -3.97
CA GLN A 62 -0.39 -15.07 -4.45
C GLN A 62 -1.17 -16.12 -5.23
N LYS A 63 -0.73 -16.43 -6.46
CA LYS A 63 -1.29 -17.53 -7.24
C LYS A 63 -0.72 -18.85 -6.70
N THR A 64 -1.56 -19.63 -6.02
CA THR A 64 -1.17 -20.95 -5.50
C THR A 64 -2.37 -21.88 -5.52
N ASN A 65 -2.11 -23.17 -5.77
CA ASN A 65 -3.10 -24.24 -5.63
C ASN A 65 -3.06 -24.87 -4.22
N ALA A 66 -2.12 -24.47 -3.36
CA ALA A 66 -2.03 -24.94 -1.99
C ALA A 66 -3.16 -24.33 -1.15
N LYS A 67 -3.73 -25.16 -0.25
CA LYS A 67 -4.72 -24.71 0.74
C LYS A 67 -3.99 -24.03 1.90
N ILE A 68 -3.64 -22.76 1.71
CA ILE A 68 -2.94 -21.94 2.72
C ILE A 68 -3.78 -20.70 3.03
N VAL A 69 -3.64 -20.21 4.25
CA VAL A 69 -4.23 -18.95 4.72
C VAL A 69 -3.14 -18.10 5.38
N ALA A 70 -3.26 -16.80 5.30
CA ALA A 70 -2.47 -15.86 6.08
C ALA A 70 -3.30 -15.45 7.30
N LEU A 71 -2.70 -15.55 8.49
CA LEU A 71 -3.30 -15.07 9.74
C LEU A 71 -2.73 -13.68 10.04
N THR A 72 -3.61 -12.72 10.29
CA THR A 72 -3.22 -11.37 10.69
C THR A 72 -3.99 -10.95 11.94
N PHE A 73 -3.34 -10.21 12.82
CA PHE A 73 -3.91 -9.64 14.02
C PHE A 73 -3.59 -8.15 14.04
N ASP A 74 -4.63 -7.33 14.06
CA ASP A 74 -4.51 -5.88 14.07
C ASP A 74 -4.72 -5.33 15.49
N ASP A 75 -4.34 -4.06 15.72
CA ASP A 75 -4.60 -3.28 16.93
C ASP A 75 -3.85 -3.73 18.20
N GLY A 76 -2.99 -4.74 18.11
CA GLY A 76 -2.20 -5.22 19.23
C GLY A 76 -0.88 -4.48 19.50
N PRO A 77 -0.09 -4.98 20.45
CA PRO A 77 -0.40 -6.05 21.40
C PRO A 77 -1.43 -5.65 22.46
N THR A 78 -2.16 -6.63 22.98
CA THR A 78 -3.11 -6.47 24.08
C THR A 78 -2.84 -7.51 25.16
N GLU A 79 -3.53 -7.43 26.31
CA GLU A 79 -3.46 -8.44 27.38
C GLU A 79 -3.79 -9.86 26.90
N TRP A 80 -4.64 -9.99 25.88
CA TRP A 80 -5.05 -11.29 25.31
C TRP A 80 -4.05 -11.87 24.31
N THR A 81 -3.11 -11.07 23.83
CA THR A 81 -2.17 -11.50 22.77
C THR A 81 -1.33 -12.70 23.22
N GLY A 82 -0.99 -12.81 24.51
CA GLY A 82 -0.24 -13.95 25.04
C GLY A 82 -0.95 -15.30 24.87
N GLU A 83 -2.29 -15.32 24.99
CA GLU A 83 -3.08 -16.53 24.78
C GLU A 83 -3.05 -16.96 23.30
N PHE A 84 -3.15 -15.99 22.37
CA PHE A 84 -3.02 -16.27 20.95
C PHE A 84 -1.63 -16.77 20.58
N LEU A 85 -0.56 -16.21 21.17
CA LEU A 85 0.80 -16.68 20.94
C LEU A 85 0.97 -18.14 21.35
N SER A 86 0.44 -18.51 22.52
CA SER A 86 0.46 -19.89 23.02
C SER A 86 -0.29 -20.85 22.09
N LEU A 87 -1.42 -20.40 21.54
CA LEU A 87 -2.20 -21.18 20.59
C LEU A 87 -1.45 -21.36 19.26
N LEU A 88 -0.86 -20.30 18.73
CA LEU A 88 -0.07 -20.33 17.50
C LEU A 88 1.15 -21.27 17.65
N GLU A 89 1.83 -21.23 18.80
CA GLU A 89 2.95 -22.12 19.11
C GLU A 89 2.50 -23.58 19.13
N LYS A 90 1.41 -23.89 19.82
CA LYS A 90 0.82 -25.24 19.89
C LYS A 90 0.58 -25.83 18.50
N TYR A 91 0.12 -25.01 17.55
CA TYR A 91 -0.16 -25.47 16.18
C TYR A 91 1.00 -25.22 15.21
N LYS A 92 2.15 -24.72 15.70
CA LYS A 92 3.31 -24.36 14.89
C LYS A 92 2.93 -23.41 13.74
N ALA A 93 1.95 -22.55 13.99
CA ALA A 93 1.46 -21.57 13.05
C ALA A 93 2.21 -20.25 13.21
N LYS A 94 2.42 -19.54 12.12
CA LYS A 94 2.94 -18.17 12.12
C LYS A 94 1.84 -17.19 11.70
N ALA A 95 1.97 -15.95 12.19
CA ALA A 95 1.03 -14.88 11.92
C ALA A 95 1.77 -13.56 11.73
N THR A 96 1.09 -12.57 11.17
CA THR A 96 1.54 -11.18 11.12
C THR A 96 0.75 -10.37 12.13
N PHE A 97 1.43 -9.62 12.99
CA PHE A 97 0.82 -8.70 13.95
C PHE A 97 1.03 -7.26 13.50
N PHE A 98 -0.04 -6.57 13.18
CA PHE A 98 -0.01 -5.14 12.88
C PHE A 98 -0.18 -4.36 14.18
N CYS A 99 0.95 -3.90 14.73
CA CYS A 99 1.01 -3.36 16.08
C CYS A 99 0.89 -1.83 16.11
N ILE A 100 0.09 -1.32 17.06
CA ILE A 100 -0.04 0.11 17.36
C ILE A 100 1.09 0.53 18.31
N GLY A 101 1.78 1.62 18.00
CA GLY A 101 2.92 2.08 18.78
C GLY A 101 2.60 2.34 20.27
N ASN A 102 1.40 2.86 20.59
CA ASN A 102 0.98 3.05 21.97
C ASN A 102 0.75 1.71 22.70
N GLN A 103 0.24 0.69 22.01
CA GLN A 103 0.06 -0.64 22.58
C GLN A 103 1.40 -1.34 22.85
N ILE A 104 2.38 -1.15 21.96
CA ILE A 104 3.74 -1.66 22.20
C ILE A 104 4.32 -1.05 23.48
N LYS A 105 4.13 0.26 23.73
CA LYS A 105 4.57 0.93 24.95
C LYS A 105 3.87 0.41 26.19
N GLN A 106 2.60 0.03 26.07
CA GLN A 106 1.79 -0.47 27.17
C GLN A 106 2.10 -1.94 27.51
N TYR A 107 2.42 -2.75 26.50
CA TYR A 107 2.67 -4.19 26.62
C TYR A 107 4.00 -4.61 25.99
N PRO A 108 5.14 -4.04 26.46
CA PRO A 108 6.44 -4.28 25.82
C PRO A 108 6.88 -5.75 25.92
N GLU A 109 6.58 -6.43 27.03
CA GLU A 109 6.93 -7.83 27.21
C GLU A 109 6.20 -8.75 26.24
N ILE A 110 4.93 -8.45 25.97
CA ILE A 110 4.13 -9.22 24.99
C ILE A 110 4.65 -8.96 23.57
N PHE A 111 5.04 -7.71 23.26
CA PHE A 111 5.65 -7.40 21.98
C PHE A 111 6.96 -8.14 21.75
N GLU A 112 7.80 -8.27 22.79
CA GLU A 112 9.02 -9.09 22.72
C GLU A 112 8.70 -10.56 22.47
N GLN A 113 7.65 -11.11 23.11
CA GLN A 113 7.22 -12.48 22.84
C GLN A 113 6.79 -12.70 21.39
N ILE A 114 6.11 -11.73 20.75
CA ILE A 114 5.78 -11.81 19.32
C ILE A 114 7.06 -11.99 18.50
N ILE A 115 8.11 -11.21 18.79
CA ILE A 115 9.40 -11.28 18.08
C ILE A 115 10.11 -12.62 18.35
N GLN A 116 10.21 -13.03 19.63
CA GLN A 116 10.89 -14.25 20.03
C GLN A 116 10.24 -15.49 19.41
N ASN A 117 8.93 -15.48 19.27
CA ASN A 117 8.18 -16.54 18.60
C ASN A 117 8.24 -16.45 17.07
N GLN A 118 9.08 -15.55 16.52
CA GLN A 118 9.31 -15.41 15.08
C GLN A 118 8.03 -15.17 14.27
N HIS A 119 7.12 -14.34 14.79
CA HIS A 119 6.01 -13.80 14.04
C HIS A 119 6.42 -12.55 13.26
N GLU A 120 5.71 -12.27 12.18
CA GLU A 120 5.93 -11.04 11.40
C GLU A 120 5.29 -9.84 12.11
N ILE A 121 5.92 -8.67 11.97
CA ILE A 121 5.42 -7.42 12.55
C ILE A 121 5.16 -6.42 11.43
N GLY A 122 3.94 -5.88 11.42
CA GLY A 122 3.52 -4.78 10.59
C GLY A 122 3.30 -3.50 11.42
N ASN A 123 3.43 -2.35 10.78
CA ASN A 123 3.11 -1.06 11.40
C ASN A 123 1.62 -0.79 11.29
N HIS A 124 0.99 -0.42 12.43
CA HIS A 124 -0.43 -0.01 12.47
C HIS A 124 -0.60 1.37 13.12
N THR A 125 0.22 2.34 12.73
CA THR A 125 0.27 3.72 13.24
C THR A 125 0.74 3.84 14.70
N GLN A 126 0.85 5.06 15.19
CA GLN A 126 1.23 5.33 16.59
C GLN A 126 0.03 5.29 17.54
N SER A 127 -1.08 5.80 17.08
CA SER A 127 -2.37 5.83 17.78
C SER A 127 -3.46 5.60 16.75
N HIS A 128 -4.32 4.68 16.99
CA HIS A 128 -5.41 4.34 16.04
C HIS A 128 -6.48 5.42 16.04
#